data_e91a1e720f3f7343e7004da5dfa76347
#
_entry.id   e91a1e720f3f7343e7004da5dfa76347
#
_cell.length_a   1.000
_cell.length_b   1.000
_cell.length_c   1.000
_cell.angle_alpha   90.00
_cell.angle_beta   90.00
_cell.angle_gamma   90.00
#
_symmetry.space_group_name_H-M   'P 1'
#
loop_
_entity.id
_entity.type
_entity.pdbx_description
1 polymer ?
#
loop_
_entity_poly.entity_id
_entity_poly.type
_entity_poly.pdbx_seq_one_letter_code
_entity_poly.pdbx_strand_id
1 'polypeptide(L)'
;VGEVTTILRGSNFGDLILALLLRLSLVATATLSYAQSADYDEEGDLAILASNENARMHYQRLTSPLRSKSALWQGLESVIEAMPNDSDDYRRLETLVLEKSAAQLQSQVSQGTLSYEEITRFFIARIHAVETDDERYLNAIISLNPLAVDAARAADDERKAGKAVPPDSLFGLPILLKDNVGFEGLPTTAGAAALAVNYTRDAFVPGRLKANGVIILGKANLSEWAYFFCTGCPSGYSALGGQTLNPYGRFAFNTGGSSAGSG
;
A
#
# COMPACT_ATOMS: atom_id res chain seq x y z
N VAL A 1 18.29 -51.36 -28.69
CA VAL A 1 18.60 -50.33 -29.70
C VAL A 1 17.29 -50.04 -30.44
N GLY A 2 16.55 -49.04 -30.05
CA GLY A 2 15.28 -48.67 -30.65
C GLY A 2 14.70 -47.46 -29.96
N GLU A 3 14.44 -46.39 -30.75
CA GLU A 3 13.54 -45.31 -30.48
C GLU A 3 13.91 -44.25 -29.41
N VAL A 4 14.83 -43.36 -29.75
CA VAL A 4 14.82 -41.96 -29.26
C VAL A 4 15.19 -41.04 -30.44
N THR A 5 14.32 -40.93 -31.43
CA THR A 5 14.51 -39.98 -32.53
C THR A 5 13.17 -39.61 -33.19
N THR A 6 12.27 -38.98 -32.49
CA THR A 6 11.13 -38.26 -33.13
C THR A 6 10.44 -37.30 -32.14
N ILE A 7 11.03 -36.21 -31.74
CA ILE A 7 10.33 -34.99 -31.26
C ILE A 7 11.28 -33.79 -31.46
N LEU A 8 11.67 -33.47 -32.66
CA LEU A 8 12.21 -32.17 -33.06
C LEU A 8 12.02 -31.95 -34.56
N ARG A 9 10.75 -31.92 -35.00
CA ARG A 9 10.39 -31.39 -36.30
C ARG A 9 9.12 -30.59 -36.17
N GLY A 10 9.24 -29.25 -36.23
CA GLY A 10 8.07 -28.40 -36.47
C GLY A 10 8.01 -27.06 -35.81
N SER A 11 9.09 -26.46 -35.30
CA SER A 11 9.09 -25.02 -35.02
C SER A 11 10.05 -24.35 -35.99
N ASN A 12 9.52 -23.60 -36.94
CA ASN A 12 10.31 -22.74 -37.80
C ASN A 12 11.09 -21.75 -36.95
N PHE A 13 12.39 -21.59 -37.22
CA PHE A 13 13.26 -20.62 -36.54
C PHE A 13 12.66 -19.20 -36.57
N GLY A 14 11.83 -18.90 -37.60
CA GLY A 14 11.05 -17.67 -37.71
C GLY A 14 9.96 -17.50 -36.65
N ASP A 15 9.28 -18.59 -36.26
CA ASP A 15 8.22 -18.54 -35.23
C ASP A 15 8.81 -18.32 -33.83
N LEU A 16 10.00 -18.83 -33.58
CA LEU A 16 10.71 -18.61 -32.32
C LEU A 16 11.20 -17.15 -32.19
N ILE A 17 11.71 -16.58 -33.27
CA ILE A 17 12.12 -15.17 -33.32
C ILE A 17 10.91 -14.24 -33.20
N LEU A 18 9.81 -14.56 -33.87
CA LEU A 18 8.58 -13.79 -33.80
C LEU A 18 7.97 -13.83 -32.37
N ALA A 19 7.97 -15.00 -31.73
CA ALA A 19 7.54 -15.16 -30.34
C ALA A 19 8.45 -14.41 -29.34
N LEU A 20 9.76 -14.37 -29.60
CA LEU A 20 10.72 -13.63 -28.78
C LEU A 20 10.56 -12.12 -28.96
N LEU A 21 10.36 -11.65 -30.20
CA LEU A 21 10.10 -10.24 -30.51
C LEU A 21 8.75 -9.77 -29.95
N LEU A 22 7.71 -10.61 -29.99
CA LEU A 22 6.41 -10.31 -29.36
C LEU A 22 6.52 -10.26 -27.83
N ARG A 23 7.31 -11.12 -27.21
CA ARG A 23 7.56 -11.06 -25.77
C ARG A 23 8.40 -9.86 -25.37
N LEU A 24 9.40 -9.49 -26.17
CA LEU A 24 10.19 -8.28 -25.97
C LEU A 24 9.37 -7.00 -26.17
N SER A 25 8.44 -6.96 -27.13
CA SER A 25 7.55 -5.82 -27.33
C SER A 25 6.50 -5.71 -26.22
N LEU A 26 5.99 -6.84 -25.69
CA LEU A 26 5.08 -6.82 -24.52
C LEU A 26 5.79 -6.37 -23.24
N VAL A 27 7.04 -6.75 -23.04
CA VAL A 27 7.85 -6.28 -21.90
C VAL A 27 8.18 -4.79 -22.06
N ALA A 28 8.51 -4.34 -23.28
CA ALA A 28 8.78 -2.92 -23.55
C ALA A 28 7.53 -2.04 -23.41
N THR A 29 6.35 -2.53 -23.82
CA THR A 29 5.08 -1.81 -23.61
C THR A 29 4.66 -1.81 -22.14
N ALA A 30 4.91 -2.88 -21.39
CA ALA A 30 4.67 -2.91 -19.95
C ALA A 30 5.60 -1.95 -19.20
N THR A 31 6.87 -1.84 -19.58
CA THR A 31 7.82 -0.89 -18.95
C THR A 31 7.53 0.56 -19.33
N LEU A 32 6.99 0.85 -20.51
CA LEU A 32 6.57 2.19 -20.90
C LEU A 32 5.25 2.63 -20.22
N SER A 33 4.36 1.71 -19.87
CA SER A 33 3.16 2.02 -19.09
C SER A 33 3.44 2.43 -17.63
N TYR A 34 4.59 2.06 -17.09
CA TYR A 34 5.00 2.49 -15.75
C TYR A 34 5.57 3.92 -15.71
N ALA A 35 5.86 4.53 -16.85
CA ALA A 35 6.58 5.80 -16.93
C ALA A 35 5.69 7.05 -16.95
N GLN A 36 4.36 6.90 -17.03
CA GLN A 36 3.43 8.04 -17.00
C GLN A 36 2.30 7.74 -16.03
N SER A 37 2.44 8.20 -14.78
CA SER A 37 1.27 8.32 -13.92
C SER A 37 0.43 9.49 -14.45
N ALA A 38 -0.84 9.23 -14.77
CA ALA A 38 -1.77 10.26 -15.23
C ALA A 38 -2.01 11.37 -14.16
N ASP A 39 -1.56 11.13 -12.94
CA ASP A 39 -1.82 11.96 -11.76
C ASP A 39 -0.58 12.78 -11.31
N TYR A 40 0.55 12.71 -12.04
CA TYR A 40 1.75 13.43 -11.65
C TYR A 40 1.86 14.79 -12.34
N ASP A 41 1.70 15.85 -11.57
CA ASP A 41 1.89 17.24 -11.97
C ASP A 41 3.28 17.75 -11.50
N GLU A 42 4.27 17.65 -12.37
CA GLU A 42 5.64 18.10 -12.05
C GLU A 42 5.73 19.60 -11.89
N GLU A 43 4.98 20.38 -12.67
CA GLU A 43 5.02 21.84 -12.64
C GLU A 43 4.40 22.36 -11.33
N GLY A 44 3.26 21.81 -10.94
CA GLY A 44 2.60 22.09 -9.66
C GLY A 44 3.50 21.76 -8.46
N ASP A 45 4.11 20.58 -8.46
CA ASP A 45 5.04 20.15 -7.42
C ASP A 45 6.26 21.08 -7.31
N LEU A 46 6.86 21.46 -8.42
CA LEU A 46 8.01 22.38 -8.45
C LEU A 46 7.64 23.79 -7.94
N ALA A 47 6.45 24.27 -8.26
CA ALA A 47 5.95 25.56 -7.75
C ALA A 47 5.77 25.53 -6.23
N ILE A 48 5.17 24.46 -5.69
CA ILE A 48 4.99 24.26 -4.24
C ILE A 48 6.36 24.17 -3.54
N LEU A 49 7.31 23.40 -4.10
CA LEU A 49 8.66 23.29 -3.55
C LEU A 49 9.39 24.62 -3.53
N ALA A 50 9.30 25.40 -4.61
CA ALA A 50 9.94 26.71 -4.72
C ALA A 50 9.35 27.73 -3.74
N SER A 51 8.08 27.63 -3.41
CA SER A 51 7.41 28.52 -2.46
C SER A 51 7.67 28.20 -1.00
N ASN A 52 8.27 27.04 -0.69
CA ASN A 52 8.44 26.56 0.68
C ASN A 52 9.56 27.31 1.40
N GLU A 53 9.28 27.87 2.57
CA GLU A 53 10.27 28.58 3.39
C GLU A 53 11.35 27.65 3.98
N ASN A 54 11.06 26.36 4.11
CA ASN A 54 12.00 25.38 4.61
C ASN A 54 12.91 24.89 3.49
N ALA A 55 14.18 25.30 3.47
CA ALA A 55 15.16 24.92 2.46
C ALA A 55 15.31 23.40 2.26
N ARG A 56 15.04 22.59 3.28
CA ARG A 56 15.07 21.13 3.15
C ARG A 56 13.92 20.58 2.29
N MET A 57 12.84 21.33 2.15
CA MET A 57 11.69 20.95 1.32
C MET A 57 11.93 21.30 -0.17
N HIS A 58 12.85 22.20 -0.49
CA HIS A 58 13.13 22.62 -1.88
C HIS A 58 13.61 21.51 -2.82
N TYR A 59 14.08 20.40 -2.27
CA TYR A 59 14.63 19.27 -3.04
C TYR A 59 13.74 18.03 -2.99
N GLN A 60 12.51 18.16 -2.47
CA GLN A 60 11.60 17.03 -2.31
C GLN A 60 10.55 17.06 -3.41
N ARG A 61 10.28 15.91 -3.99
CA ARG A 61 9.09 15.71 -4.82
C ARG A 61 7.93 15.31 -3.93
N LEU A 62 6.79 15.95 -4.10
CA LEU A 62 5.61 15.67 -3.28
C LEU A 62 4.91 14.39 -3.72
N THR A 63 4.87 14.13 -5.04
CA THR A 63 4.31 12.90 -5.60
C THR A 63 5.38 12.10 -6.33
N SER A 64 5.07 10.89 -6.74
CA SER A 64 5.99 10.04 -7.50
C SER A 64 5.62 10.01 -8.97
N PRO A 65 6.55 10.30 -9.91
CA PRO A 65 6.31 10.10 -11.34
C PRO A 65 6.29 8.63 -11.75
N LEU A 66 6.71 7.72 -10.86
CA LEU A 66 6.86 6.30 -11.16
C LEU A 66 5.62 5.49 -10.83
N ARG A 67 4.70 6.04 -10.04
CA ARG A 67 3.49 5.33 -9.64
C ARG A 67 2.30 6.28 -9.55
N SER A 68 1.23 5.93 -10.25
CA SER A 68 -0.05 6.62 -10.11
C SER A 68 -0.68 6.31 -8.75
N LYS A 69 -1.30 7.30 -8.11
CA LYS A 69 -2.13 7.09 -6.92
C LYS A 69 -3.31 6.15 -7.20
N SER A 70 -3.85 6.17 -8.42
CA SER A 70 -4.92 5.24 -8.82
C SER A 70 -4.53 3.77 -8.67
N ALA A 71 -3.23 3.44 -8.78
CA ALA A 71 -2.74 2.09 -8.54
C ALA A 71 -2.91 1.60 -7.09
N LEU A 72 -3.08 2.50 -6.12
CA LEU A 72 -3.36 2.14 -4.72
C LEU A 72 -4.74 1.48 -4.56
N TRP A 73 -5.68 1.83 -5.42
CA TRP A 73 -7.09 1.46 -5.30
C TRP A 73 -7.45 0.19 -6.06
N GLN A 74 -6.49 -0.34 -6.83
CA GLN A 74 -6.71 -1.51 -7.68
C GLN A 74 -7.23 -2.71 -6.87
N GLY A 75 -8.42 -3.18 -7.25
CA GLY A 75 -9.10 -4.28 -6.56
C GLY A 75 -9.85 -3.86 -5.29
N LEU A 76 -9.92 -2.57 -4.99
CA LEU A 76 -10.64 -2.00 -3.83
C LEU A 76 -11.76 -1.04 -4.25
N GLU A 77 -11.98 -0.85 -5.54
CA GLU A 77 -12.95 0.12 -6.09
C GLU A 77 -14.35 -0.08 -5.51
N SER A 78 -14.83 -1.32 -5.48
CA SER A 78 -16.15 -1.65 -4.92
C SER A 78 -16.26 -1.39 -3.42
N VAL A 79 -15.15 -1.50 -2.68
CA VAL A 79 -15.11 -1.20 -1.24
C VAL A 79 -15.23 0.30 -1.01
N ILE A 80 -14.53 1.08 -1.83
CA ILE A 80 -14.51 2.55 -1.77
C ILE A 80 -15.87 3.12 -2.19
N GLU A 81 -16.42 2.64 -3.31
CA GLU A 81 -17.73 3.05 -3.81
C GLU A 81 -18.87 2.75 -2.82
N ALA A 82 -18.76 1.65 -2.07
CA ALA A 82 -19.77 1.26 -1.08
C ALA A 82 -19.72 2.10 0.21
N MET A 83 -18.65 2.87 0.44
CA MET A 83 -18.49 3.68 1.65
C MET A 83 -17.91 5.07 1.33
N PRO A 84 -18.67 5.95 0.66
CA PRO A 84 -18.26 7.34 0.47
C PRO A 84 -18.00 8.03 1.81
N ASN A 85 -17.02 8.94 1.85
CA ASN A 85 -16.62 9.63 3.08
C ASN A 85 -17.68 10.61 3.64
N ASP A 86 -18.70 10.91 2.88
CA ASP A 86 -19.86 11.71 3.27
C ASP A 86 -21.10 10.87 3.63
N SER A 87 -21.00 9.54 3.58
CA SER A 87 -22.09 8.62 3.92
C SER A 87 -22.34 8.54 5.44
N ASP A 88 -23.56 8.18 5.81
CA ASP A 88 -23.92 7.98 7.22
C ASP A 88 -23.15 6.83 7.86
N ASP A 89 -22.89 5.75 7.08
CA ASP A 89 -22.09 4.63 7.53
C ASP A 89 -20.64 5.04 7.82
N TYR A 90 -20.03 5.84 6.95
CA TYR A 90 -18.69 6.35 7.20
C TYR A 90 -18.65 7.18 8.51
N ARG A 91 -19.58 8.12 8.71
CA ARG A 91 -19.65 8.94 9.94
C ARG A 91 -19.89 8.11 11.20
N ARG A 92 -20.73 7.08 11.10
CA ARG A 92 -20.96 6.13 12.20
C ARG A 92 -19.67 5.41 12.56
N LEU A 93 -18.98 4.83 11.56
CA LEU A 93 -17.74 4.09 11.77
C LEU A 93 -16.61 4.99 12.25
N GLU A 94 -16.52 6.21 11.75
CA GLU A 94 -15.53 7.19 12.21
C GLU A 94 -15.63 7.39 13.73
N THR A 95 -16.82 7.58 14.26
CA THR A 95 -17.06 7.72 15.71
C THR A 95 -16.71 6.47 16.51
N LEU A 96 -16.98 5.30 15.94
CA LEU A 96 -16.78 4.01 16.63
C LEU A 96 -15.35 3.50 16.55
N VAL A 97 -14.59 3.90 15.53
CA VAL A 97 -13.28 3.30 15.22
C VAL A 97 -12.11 4.23 15.56
N LEU A 98 -12.22 5.55 15.21
CA LEU A 98 -11.10 6.46 15.43
C LEU A 98 -10.80 6.66 16.91
N GLU A 99 -9.52 6.79 17.22
CA GLU A 99 -8.98 6.99 18.57
C GLU A 99 -9.37 5.89 19.57
N LYS A 100 -9.77 4.71 19.07
CA LYS A 100 -10.02 3.55 19.92
C LYS A 100 -8.77 2.68 20.01
N SER A 101 -8.47 2.22 21.21
CA SER A 101 -7.45 1.19 21.41
C SER A 101 -7.90 -0.16 20.84
N ALA A 102 -6.94 -1.05 20.57
CA ALA A 102 -7.23 -2.41 20.13
C ALA A 102 -8.24 -3.13 21.08
N ALA A 103 -8.07 -2.97 22.38
CA ALA A 103 -8.98 -3.56 23.37
C ALA A 103 -10.40 -2.98 23.28
N GLN A 104 -10.55 -1.69 23.01
CA GLN A 104 -11.86 -1.06 22.80
C GLN A 104 -12.52 -1.57 21.52
N LEU A 105 -11.77 -1.69 20.42
CA LEU A 105 -12.28 -2.29 19.17
C LEU A 105 -12.69 -3.74 19.37
N GLN A 106 -11.88 -4.54 20.06
CA GLN A 106 -12.24 -5.93 20.40
C GLN A 106 -13.52 -6.00 21.25
N SER A 107 -13.68 -5.11 22.20
CA SER A 107 -14.89 -5.01 23.01
C SER A 107 -16.13 -4.73 22.14
N GLN A 108 -16.05 -3.75 21.22
CA GLN A 108 -17.15 -3.43 20.32
C GLN A 108 -17.50 -4.59 19.37
N VAL A 109 -16.50 -5.29 18.86
CA VAL A 109 -16.71 -6.49 18.04
C VAL A 109 -17.33 -7.60 18.91
N SER A 110 -16.93 -7.76 20.17
CA SER A 110 -17.49 -8.76 21.07
C SER A 110 -18.96 -8.50 21.40
N GLN A 111 -19.35 -7.26 21.44
CA GLN A 111 -20.74 -6.81 21.68
C GLN A 111 -21.60 -6.82 20.41
N GLY A 112 -21.01 -7.08 19.24
CA GLY A 112 -21.73 -7.04 17.97
C GLY A 112 -22.03 -5.61 17.46
N THR A 113 -21.38 -4.59 18.03
CA THR A 113 -21.51 -3.18 17.59
C THR A 113 -20.71 -2.93 16.32
N LEU A 114 -19.59 -3.63 16.17
CA LEU A 114 -18.72 -3.61 15.00
C LEU A 114 -18.43 -5.03 14.52
N SER A 115 -18.01 -5.15 13.27
CA SER A 115 -17.32 -6.31 12.71
C SER A 115 -15.89 -5.94 12.29
N TYR A 116 -15.02 -6.94 12.11
CA TYR A 116 -13.69 -6.73 11.56
C TYR A 116 -13.76 -6.26 10.11
N GLU A 117 -14.77 -6.71 9.36
CA GLU A 117 -15.03 -6.22 8.01
C GLU A 117 -15.32 -4.71 8.00
N GLU A 118 -16.21 -4.22 8.87
CA GLU A 118 -16.54 -2.79 8.97
C GLU A 118 -15.30 -1.96 9.33
N ILE A 119 -14.50 -2.40 10.29
CA ILE A 119 -13.26 -1.71 10.68
C ILE A 119 -12.28 -1.64 9.49
N THR A 120 -12.11 -2.73 8.76
CA THR A 120 -11.18 -2.80 7.63
C THR A 120 -11.65 -1.93 6.47
N ARG A 121 -12.94 -1.98 6.12
CA ARG A 121 -13.55 -1.12 5.09
C ARG A 121 -13.44 0.34 5.44
N PHE A 122 -13.70 0.69 6.69
CA PHE A 122 -13.58 2.07 7.16
C PHE A 122 -12.15 2.63 6.96
N PHE A 123 -11.12 1.87 7.33
CA PHE A 123 -9.75 2.33 7.14
C PHE A 123 -9.37 2.45 5.66
N ILE A 124 -9.85 1.56 4.78
CA ILE A 124 -9.64 1.69 3.33
C ILE A 124 -10.31 2.96 2.81
N ALA A 125 -11.58 3.19 3.17
CA ALA A 125 -12.32 4.38 2.76
C ALA A 125 -11.68 5.68 3.30
N ARG A 126 -11.19 5.65 4.54
CA ARG A 126 -10.49 6.79 5.15
C ARG A 126 -9.17 7.09 4.45
N ILE A 127 -8.36 6.07 4.16
CA ILE A 127 -7.11 6.25 3.41
C ILE A 127 -7.44 6.85 2.04
N HIS A 128 -8.45 6.33 1.33
CA HIS A 128 -8.87 6.90 0.06
C HIS A 128 -9.28 8.37 0.20
N ALA A 129 -10.15 8.69 1.14
CA ALA A 129 -10.64 10.04 1.37
C ALA A 129 -9.53 11.06 1.69
N VAL A 130 -8.48 10.63 2.37
CA VAL A 130 -7.33 11.49 2.68
C VAL A 130 -6.36 11.57 1.50
N GLU A 131 -5.98 10.44 0.91
CA GLU A 131 -4.94 10.40 -0.13
C GLU A 131 -5.42 10.93 -1.49
N THR A 132 -6.73 11.07 -1.72
CA THR A 132 -7.31 11.68 -2.94
C THR A 132 -7.71 13.15 -2.77
N ASP A 133 -7.54 13.70 -1.59
CA ASP A 133 -7.86 15.10 -1.29
C ASP A 133 -6.60 15.97 -1.49
N ASP A 134 -6.65 16.89 -2.43
CA ASP A 134 -5.51 17.75 -2.80
C ASP A 134 -4.99 18.62 -1.65
N GLU A 135 -5.83 18.92 -0.67
CA GLU A 135 -5.47 19.72 0.50
C GLU A 135 -5.01 18.88 1.69
N ARG A 136 -5.31 17.57 1.73
CA ARG A 136 -5.08 16.71 2.89
C ARG A 136 -4.20 15.49 2.65
N TYR A 137 -3.90 15.12 1.39
CA TYR A 137 -3.07 13.95 1.11
C TYR A 137 -1.73 14.00 1.84
N LEU A 138 -1.25 12.86 2.25
CA LEU A 138 -0.01 12.72 3.02
C LEU A 138 1.04 11.84 2.34
N ASN A 139 0.70 11.12 1.29
CA ASN A 139 1.55 10.08 0.69
C ASN A 139 2.06 9.06 1.73
N ALA A 140 1.23 8.77 2.73
CA ALA A 140 1.60 7.88 3.83
C ALA A 140 1.56 6.40 3.44
N ILE A 141 0.79 6.05 2.40
CA ILE A 141 0.55 4.68 1.96
C ILE A 141 1.20 4.44 0.60
N ILE A 142 1.93 3.34 0.47
CA ILE A 142 2.62 2.96 -0.78
C ILE A 142 1.93 1.80 -1.50
N SER A 143 1.22 0.93 -0.79
CA SER A 143 0.36 -0.11 -1.36
C SER A 143 -0.71 -0.57 -0.39
N LEU A 144 -1.87 -0.96 -0.89
CA LEU A 144 -2.96 -1.57 -0.13
C LEU A 144 -3.14 -3.04 -0.54
N ASN A 145 -3.64 -3.83 0.41
CA ASN A 145 -3.89 -5.26 0.20
C ASN A 145 -5.33 -5.44 -0.32
N PRO A 146 -5.53 -5.85 -1.59
CA PRO A 146 -6.87 -6.06 -2.14
C PRO A 146 -7.65 -7.20 -1.44
N LEU A 147 -6.95 -8.10 -0.72
CA LEU A 147 -7.55 -9.20 0.01
C LEU A 147 -7.83 -8.87 1.49
N ALA A 148 -7.60 -7.64 1.94
CA ALA A 148 -7.78 -7.27 3.34
C ALA A 148 -9.22 -7.44 3.84
N VAL A 149 -10.21 -7.09 3.00
CA VAL A 149 -11.63 -7.23 3.36
C VAL A 149 -12.05 -8.70 3.45
N ASP A 150 -11.56 -9.54 2.54
CA ASP A 150 -11.85 -10.98 2.59
C ASP A 150 -11.22 -11.64 3.83
N ALA A 151 -10.02 -11.23 4.20
CA ALA A 151 -9.39 -11.67 5.44
C ALA A 151 -10.19 -11.21 6.68
N ALA A 152 -10.78 -10.02 6.64
CA ALA A 152 -11.62 -9.50 7.71
C ALA A 152 -12.93 -10.30 7.85
N ARG A 153 -13.59 -10.63 6.74
CA ARG A 153 -14.76 -11.50 6.72
C ARG A 153 -14.45 -12.88 7.30
N ALA A 154 -13.34 -13.48 6.91
CA ALA A 154 -12.91 -14.76 7.43
C ALA A 154 -12.69 -14.70 8.96
N ALA A 155 -12.14 -13.61 9.48
CA ALA A 155 -11.97 -13.40 10.91
C ALA A 155 -13.33 -13.25 11.64
N ASP A 156 -14.30 -12.54 11.03
CA ASP A 156 -15.67 -12.46 11.56
C ASP A 156 -16.35 -13.84 11.60
N ASP A 157 -16.16 -14.65 10.57
CA ASP A 157 -16.74 -16.00 10.48
C ASP A 157 -16.11 -16.96 11.50
N GLU A 158 -14.78 -16.91 11.68
CA GLU A 158 -14.11 -17.68 12.74
C GLU A 158 -14.66 -17.31 14.13
N ARG A 159 -14.88 -16.02 14.36
CA ARG A 159 -15.43 -15.56 15.62
C ARG A 159 -16.88 -16.03 15.82
N LYS A 160 -17.73 -15.91 14.79
CA LYS A 160 -19.11 -16.44 14.81
C LYS A 160 -19.15 -17.95 15.03
N ALA A 161 -18.14 -18.67 14.54
CA ALA A 161 -17.96 -20.10 14.76
C ALA A 161 -17.45 -20.45 16.17
N GLY A 162 -17.29 -19.47 17.06
CA GLY A 162 -16.96 -19.68 18.47
C GLY A 162 -15.48 -19.52 18.81
N LYS A 163 -14.66 -18.96 17.92
CA LYS A 163 -13.26 -18.66 18.25
C LYS A 163 -13.17 -17.67 19.40
N ALA A 164 -12.50 -18.08 20.46
CA ALA A 164 -12.20 -17.21 21.59
C ALA A 164 -11.11 -16.20 21.19
N VAL A 165 -11.41 -14.92 21.34
CA VAL A 165 -10.49 -13.80 21.05
C VAL A 165 -10.23 -13.05 22.36
N PRO A 166 -8.97 -13.05 22.88
CA PRO A 166 -8.60 -12.28 24.06
C PRO A 166 -8.83 -10.78 23.85
N PRO A 167 -9.21 -10.04 24.89
CA PRO A 167 -9.51 -8.61 24.78
C PRO A 167 -8.33 -7.75 24.29
N ASP A 168 -7.09 -8.16 24.53
CA ASP A 168 -5.85 -7.52 24.12
C ASP A 168 -5.26 -8.08 22.82
N SER A 169 -5.98 -8.99 22.16
CA SER A 169 -5.58 -9.59 20.89
C SER A 169 -5.65 -8.60 19.75
N LEU A 170 -4.74 -8.74 18.78
CA LEU A 170 -4.82 -8.06 17.49
C LEU A 170 -5.57 -8.87 16.42
N PHE A 171 -6.16 -10.02 16.78
CA PHE A 171 -6.94 -10.86 15.86
C PHE A 171 -8.03 -10.04 15.16
N GLY A 172 -8.12 -10.14 13.85
CA GLY A 172 -9.10 -9.42 13.02
C GLY A 172 -8.87 -7.92 12.85
N LEU A 173 -7.89 -7.32 13.54
CA LEU A 173 -7.62 -5.90 13.41
C LEU A 173 -6.67 -5.63 12.24
N PRO A 174 -6.94 -4.58 11.42
CA PRO A 174 -6.07 -4.20 10.32
C PRO A 174 -4.84 -3.44 10.81
N ILE A 175 -3.68 -3.78 10.25
CA ILE A 175 -2.41 -3.07 10.48
C ILE A 175 -1.69 -2.77 9.17
N LEU A 176 -0.86 -1.76 9.19
CA LEU A 176 0.07 -1.42 8.11
C LEU A 176 1.47 -1.94 8.45
N LEU A 177 2.21 -2.34 7.42
CA LEU A 177 3.62 -2.69 7.54
C LEU A 177 4.46 -1.61 6.86
N LYS A 178 5.62 -1.31 7.40
CA LYS A 178 6.60 -0.49 6.66
C LYS A 178 7.03 -1.21 5.39
N ASP A 179 7.21 -0.49 4.29
CA ASP A 179 7.41 -1.10 2.97
C ASP A 179 8.76 -1.83 2.76
N ASN A 180 9.62 -1.83 3.75
CA ASN A 180 10.82 -2.69 3.77
C ASN A 180 10.61 -4.02 4.51
N VAL A 181 9.39 -4.31 4.98
CA VAL A 181 9.04 -5.56 5.66
C VAL A 181 8.37 -6.51 4.67
N GLY A 182 8.96 -7.69 4.46
CA GLY A 182 8.46 -8.70 3.53
C GLY A 182 7.06 -9.19 3.90
N PHE A 183 6.13 -9.14 2.95
CA PHE A 183 4.80 -9.68 3.07
C PHE A 183 4.40 -10.33 1.75
N GLU A 184 4.01 -11.61 1.79
CA GLU A 184 3.55 -12.35 0.63
C GLU A 184 2.24 -11.75 0.09
N GLY A 185 2.18 -11.48 -1.20
CA GLY A 185 1.02 -10.87 -1.85
C GLY A 185 1.12 -9.37 -2.12
N LEU A 186 2.08 -8.66 -1.49
CA LEU A 186 2.40 -7.27 -1.80
C LEU A 186 3.88 -7.11 -2.11
N PRO A 187 4.27 -6.21 -3.03
CA PRO A 187 5.67 -5.89 -3.25
C PRO A 187 6.33 -5.38 -1.97
N THR A 188 7.59 -5.71 -1.79
CA THR A 188 8.45 -5.18 -0.72
C THR A 188 9.54 -4.36 -1.37
N THR A 189 9.36 -3.04 -1.42
CA THR A 189 10.14 -2.19 -2.30
C THR A 189 11.19 -1.35 -1.61
N ALA A 190 11.09 -1.19 -0.29
CA ALA A 190 11.88 -0.19 0.44
C ALA A 190 11.78 1.22 -0.17
N GLY A 191 10.67 1.51 -0.89
CA GLY A 191 10.43 2.74 -1.61
C GLY A 191 11.16 2.88 -2.95
N ALA A 192 12.00 1.91 -3.33
CA ALA A 192 12.90 1.99 -4.47
C ALA A 192 12.23 1.49 -5.77
N ALA A 193 12.37 2.27 -6.85
CA ALA A 193 11.87 1.91 -8.18
C ALA A 193 12.41 0.56 -8.68
N ALA A 194 13.66 0.24 -8.38
CA ALA A 194 14.29 -1.03 -8.76
C ALA A 194 13.60 -2.26 -8.14
N LEU A 195 12.87 -2.09 -7.05
CA LEU A 195 12.15 -3.14 -6.33
C LEU A 195 10.63 -3.08 -6.50
N ALA A 196 10.11 -2.28 -7.44
CA ALA A 196 8.67 -2.08 -7.64
C ALA A 196 7.85 -3.37 -7.79
N VAL A 197 8.47 -4.42 -8.31
CA VAL A 197 7.86 -5.75 -8.52
C VAL A 197 8.56 -6.86 -7.70
N ASN A 198 9.23 -6.50 -6.61
CA ASN A 198 9.92 -7.44 -5.75
C ASN A 198 8.95 -8.09 -4.76
N TYR A 199 8.45 -9.26 -5.09
CA TYR A 199 7.61 -10.08 -4.21
C TYR A 199 8.47 -11.01 -3.37
N THR A 200 8.26 -10.98 -2.06
CA THR A 200 9.00 -11.77 -1.09
C THR A 200 8.05 -12.71 -0.33
N ARG A 201 8.61 -13.67 0.39
CA ARG A 201 7.86 -14.40 1.41
C ARG A 201 7.62 -13.50 2.62
N ASP A 202 6.69 -13.91 3.48
CA ASP A 202 6.49 -13.23 4.76
C ASP A 202 7.80 -13.20 5.57
N ALA A 203 8.17 -12.03 6.04
CA ALA A 203 9.17 -11.90 7.09
C ALA A 203 8.64 -12.51 8.40
N PHE A 204 9.51 -12.73 9.37
CA PHE A 204 9.13 -13.38 10.63
C PHE A 204 7.94 -12.70 11.32
N VAL A 205 7.98 -11.37 11.45
CA VAL A 205 6.92 -10.63 12.15
C VAL A 205 5.57 -10.71 11.42
N PRO A 206 5.45 -10.39 10.12
CA PRO A 206 4.19 -10.58 9.39
C PRO A 206 3.68 -12.02 9.39
N GLY A 207 4.56 -13.00 9.27
CA GLY A 207 4.18 -14.40 9.37
C GLY A 207 3.57 -14.75 10.73
N ARG A 208 4.11 -14.21 11.82
CA ARG A 208 3.54 -14.36 13.17
C ARG A 208 2.22 -13.62 13.33
N LEU A 209 2.10 -12.41 12.78
CA LEU A 209 0.85 -11.63 12.80
C LEU A 209 -0.26 -12.35 12.05
N LYS A 210 0.00 -12.82 10.81
CA LYS A 210 -0.96 -13.64 10.03
C LYS A 210 -1.39 -14.91 10.78
N ALA A 211 -0.42 -15.62 11.36
CA ALA A 211 -0.73 -16.84 12.13
C ALA A 211 -1.62 -16.57 13.35
N ASN A 212 -1.66 -15.34 13.84
CA ASN A 212 -2.55 -14.88 14.91
C ASN A 212 -3.80 -14.16 14.39
N GLY A 213 -4.07 -14.23 13.08
CA GLY A 213 -5.28 -13.68 12.46
C GLY A 213 -5.31 -12.17 12.35
N VAL A 214 -4.15 -11.50 12.42
CA VAL A 214 -4.04 -10.05 12.18
C VAL A 214 -4.18 -9.78 10.68
N ILE A 215 -4.92 -8.76 10.31
CA ILE A 215 -5.14 -8.38 8.91
C ILE A 215 -4.04 -7.40 8.48
N ILE A 216 -3.31 -7.76 7.43
CA ILE A 216 -2.36 -6.82 6.82
C ILE A 216 -3.11 -5.97 5.80
N LEU A 217 -3.33 -4.70 6.16
CA LEU A 217 -4.07 -3.73 5.36
C LEU A 217 -3.26 -3.24 4.16
N GLY A 218 -1.95 -3.11 4.31
CA GLY A 218 -1.09 -2.60 3.26
C GLY A 218 0.30 -2.27 3.75
N LYS A 219 1.00 -1.47 2.93
CA LYS A 219 2.36 -1.01 3.19
C LYS A 219 2.39 0.52 3.37
N ALA A 220 3.00 0.97 4.44
CA ALA A 220 3.27 2.37 4.71
C ALA A 220 4.54 2.84 3.99
N ASN A 221 4.50 4.08 3.47
CA ASN A 221 5.63 4.74 2.85
C ASN A 221 6.77 4.96 3.86
N LEU A 222 7.97 5.22 3.35
CA LEU A 222 9.18 5.34 4.16
C LEU A 222 10.18 6.25 3.47
N SER A 223 11.20 6.67 4.19
CA SER A 223 12.41 7.17 3.55
C SER A 223 13.07 6.04 2.77
N GLU A 224 13.32 6.23 1.48
CA GLU A 224 13.86 5.20 0.59
C GLU A 224 15.09 4.54 1.18
N TRP A 225 15.12 3.18 1.19
CA TRP A 225 16.17 2.39 1.80
C TRP A 225 16.48 2.73 3.27
N ALA A 226 15.53 3.33 3.99
CA ALA A 226 15.72 3.81 5.36
C ALA A 226 16.93 4.77 5.51
N TYR A 227 17.19 5.59 4.50
CA TYR A 227 18.35 6.50 4.34
C TYR A 227 19.70 5.83 4.06
N PHE A 228 19.76 4.53 3.83
CA PHE A 228 21.03 3.84 3.70
C PHE A 228 21.90 4.39 2.57
N PHE A 229 21.31 4.83 1.46
CA PHE A 229 22.04 5.36 0.29
C PHE A 229 22.06 6.88 0.18
N CYS A 230 21.46 7.61 1.09
CA CYS A 230 21.38 9.05 0.99
C CYS A 230 21.57 9.76 2.32
N THR A 231 22.79 10.26 2.55
CA THR A 231 23.08 11.14 3.68
C THR A 231 22.52 12.53 3.37
N GLY A 232 21.60 13.02 4.19
CA GLY A 232 21.01 14.35 4.06
C GLY A 232 19.78 14.43 3.16
N CYS A 233 19.30 13.32 2.61
CA CYS A 233 18.00 13.28 1.95
C CYS A 233 16.87 13.64 2.91
N PRO A 234 15.76 14.18 2.37
CA PRO A 234 14.59 14.50 3.17
C PRO A 234 13.94 13.24 3.73
N SER A 235 13.48 13.34 4.97
CA SER A 235 12.76 12.25 5.62
C SER A 235 11.42 12.01 4.95
N GLY A 236 11.09 10.73 4.73
CA GLY A 236 9.80 10.33 4.19
C GLY A 236 9.70 10.34 2.67
N TYR A 237 10.75 10.70 1.94
CA TYR A 237 10.75 10.61 0.49
C TYR A 237 11.14 9.22 0.01
N SER A 238 10.38 8.70 -0.97
CA SER A 238 10.74 7.51 -1.74
C SER A 238 10.38 7.68 -3.22
N ALA A 239 11.13 7.03 -4.10
CA ALA A 239 10.88 7.10 -5.54
C ALA A 239 9.50 6.55 -5.93
N LEU A 240 9.01 5.54 -5.24
CA LEU A 240 7.69 4.94 -5.51
C LEU A 240 6.55 5.64 -4.79
N GLY A 241 6.73 6.07 -3.54
CA GLY A 241 5.68 6.65 -2.71
C GLY A 241 5.61 8.17 -2.72
N GLY A 242 6.63 8.84 -3.29
CA GLY A 242 6.75 10.29 -3.18
C GLY A 242 7.15 10.75 -1.78
N GLN A 243 6.95 12.04 -1.50
CA GLN A 243 7.22 12.63 -0.20
C GLN A 243 6.05 12.38 0.75
N THR A 244 6.29 11.68 1.84
CA THR A 244 5.34 11.64 2.95
C THR A 244 5.30 13.00 3.65
N LEU A 245 4.12 13.55 3.85
CA LEU A 245 3.89 14.88 4.40
C LEU A 245 3.45 14.79 5.86
N ASN A 246 3.84 15.79 6.65
CA ASN A 246 3.47 15.87 8.05
C ASN A 246 2.06 16.47 8.22
N PRO A 247 1.11 15.80 8.88
CA PRO A 247 -0.26 16.29 9.02
C PRO A 247 -0.38 17.60 9.82
N TYR A 248 0.60 17.93 10.65
CA TYR A 248 0.64 19.16 11.43
C TYR A 248 1.21 20.36 10.67
N GLY A 249 1.69 20.15 9.45
CA GLY A 249 2.23 21.19 8.56
C GLY A 249 2.89 20.55 7.34
N ARG A 250 2.07 20.25 6.34
CA ARG A 250 2.45 19.44 5.16
C ARG A 250 3.72 19.91 4.45
N PHE A 251 3.92 21.21 4.38
CA PHE A 251 5.07 21.82 3.70
C PHE A 251 6.04 22.52 4.66
N ALA A 252 5.71 22.60 5.93
CA ALA A 252 6.50 23.28 6.95
C ALA A 252 7.37 22.33 7.78
N PHE A 253 6.88 21.10 8.01
CA PHE A 253 7.54 20.17 8.90
C PHE A 253 7.94 18.88 8.20
N ASN A 254 9.10 18.38 8.57
CA ASN A 254 9.57 17.07 8.17
C ASN A 254 8.81 15.98 8.96
N THR A 255 8.55 14.84 8.32
CA THR A 255 7.84 13.72 8.96
C THR A 255 8.69 12.95 9.98
N GLY A 256 10.02 13.21 10.04
CA GLY A 256 10.90 12.26 10.71
C GLY A 256 10.98 10.94 9.94
N GLY A 257 11.58 9.94 10.47
CA GLY A 257 11.66 8.64 9.77
C GLY A 257 12.79 7.75 10.30
N SER A 258 13.01 6.72 9.54
CA SER A 258 12.58 6.32 8.17
C SER A 258 11.15 5.74 8.08
N SER A 259 10.40 5.54 9.14
CA SER A 259 9.04 4.98 9.14
C SER A 259 7.98 6.09 8.96
N ALA A 260 8.19 6.99 8.01
CA ALA A 260 7.45 8.22 7.85
C ALA A 260 5.94 8.02 7.64
N GLY A 261 5.53 7.04 6.84
CA GLY A 261 4.12 6.77 6.59
C GLY A 261 3.38 6.15 7.77
N SER A 262 4.10 5.63 8.77
CA SER A 262 3.50 5.10 10.00
C SER A 262 3.39 6.16 11.10
N GLY A 263 4.29 7.15 11.11
CA GLY A 263 4.33 8.26 12.08
C GLY A 263 3.40 9.39 11.74
#